data_fbf911e30325c476d82d8a9102b6e8c0
#
_entry.id   fbf911e30325c476d82d8a9102b6e8c0
#
_cell.length_a   1.000
_cell.length_b   1.000
_cell.length_c   1.000
_cell.angle_alpha   90.00
_cell.angle_beta   90.00
_cell.angle_gamma   90.00
#
_symmetry.space_group_name_H-M   'P 1'
#
loop_
_entity.id
_entity.type
_entity.pdbx_description
1 polymer ?
#
loop_
_entity_poly.entity_id
_entity_poly.type
_entity_poly.pdbx_seq_one_letter_code
_entity_poly.pdbx_strand_id
1 'polypeptide(L)'
;LDEHLSDALAVLSDVVLNPAFQPDEIAREKKVILEEIKMVEDTPDDFVHELFTQQFWEGHSLGLPILGSPDSISSFTAAQIQDFFKRSYVASNVIVSAAGNLEHVRLRDLIHAAFGGLETSGELVHWSAPEATPGLQLYNKDLEQSHLCVGVPAYPQAHDDRYVCYVLNTIFGGSMSSRLFQNIREKRGLAYTVYSGLNAYRDAGALTIYAGC
;
A
#
# COMPACT_ATOMS: atom_id res chain seq x y z
N LEU A 1 -10.33 -24.20 -11.24
CA LEU A 1 -10.94 -24.54 -12.53
C LEU A 1 -12.33 -23.91 -12.58
N ASP A 2 -12.83 -23.64 -13.76
CA ASP A 2 -14.15 -23.04 -14.05
C ASP A 2 -15.33 -23.86 -13.53
N GLU A 3 -15.20 -25.18 -13.48
CA GLU A 3 -16.17 -26.09 -12.87
C GLU A 3 -16.43 -25.83 -11.39
N HIS A 4 -15.45 -25.27 -10.66
CA HIS A 4 -15.52 -24.94 -9.23
C HIS A 4 -15.88 -23.48 -8.96
N LEU A 5 -16.38 -22.73 -9.95
CA LEU A 5 -16.71 -21.31 -9.79
C LEU A 5 -17.69 -21.07 -8.63
N SER A 6 -18.71 -21.90 -8.49
CA SER A 6 -19.72 -21.75 -7.43
C SER A 6 -19.12 -21.97 -6.04
N ASP A 7 -18.26 -22.99 -5.89
CA ASP A 7 -17.61 -23.31 -4.62
C ASP A 7 -16.59 -22.22 -4.24
N ALA A 8 -15.81 -21.78 -5.23
CA ALA A 8 -14.85 -20.69 -5.03
C ALA A 8 -15.54 -19.39 -4.59
N LEU A 9 -16.68 -19.06 -5.22
CA LEU A 9 -17.44 -17.87 -4.84
C LEU A 9 -18.11 -18.04 -3.46
N ALA A 10 -18.58 -19.21 -3.11
CA ALA A 10 -19.15 -19.49 -1.78
C ALA A 10 -18.10 -19.30 -0.68
N VAL A 11 -16.88 -19.84 -0.86
CA VAL A 11 -15.78 -19.65 0.08
C VAL A 11 -15.36 -18.18 0.16
N LEU A 12 -15.20 -17.51 -1.00
CA LEU A 12 -14.83 -16.10 -1.04
C LEU A 12 -15.86 -15.23 -0.33
N SER A 13 -17.14 -15.45 -0.60
CA SER A 13 -18.21 -14.67 0.04
C SER A 13 -18.28 -14.92 1.53
N ASP A 14 -18.09 -16.15 2.00
CA ASP A 14 -18.08 -16.48 3.43
C ASP A 14 -16.93 -15.77 4.15
N VAL A 15 -15.71 -15.82 3.62
CA VAL A 15 -14.54 -15.13 4.18
C VAL A 15 -14.75 -13.61 4.25
N VAL A 16 -15.40 -13.02 3.22
CA VAL A 16 -15.62 -11.57 3.15
C VAL A 16 -16.80 -11.11 4.00
N LEU A 17 -17.87 -11.92 4.10
CA LEU A 17 -19.12 -11.49 4.75
C LEU A 17 -19.23 -11.94 6.20
N ASN A 18 -18.59 -13.05 6.57
CA ASN A 18 -18.77 -13.71 7.86
C ASN A 18 -17.44 -13.91 8.63
N PRO A 19 -16.55 -12.90 8.73
CA PRO A 19 -15.30 -13.06 9.48
C PRO A 19 -15.61 -13.31 10.96
N ALA A 20 -14.95 -14.31 11.53
CA ALA A 20 -15.24 -14.77 12.88
C ALA A 20 -14.72 -13.84 13.98
N PHE A 21 -13.64 -13.08 13.74
CA PHE A 21 -12.99 -12.16 14.69
C PHE A 21 -12.78 -12.77 16.10
N GLN A 22 -12.32 -14.02 16.14
CA GLN A 22 -12.08 -14.72 17.40
C GLN A 22 -11.01 -14.00 18.23
N PRO A 23 -11.22 -13.75 19.54
CA PRO A 23 -10.27 -13.00 20.35
C PRO A 23 -8.86 -13.61 20.38
N ASP A 24 -8.76 -14.95 20.40
CA ASP A 24 -7.47 -15.64 20.40
C ASP A 24 -6.73 -15.49 19.06
N GLU A 25 -7.45 -15.47 17.93
CA GLU A 25 -6.87 -15.21 16.61
C GLU A 25 -6.39 -13.77 16.49
N ILE A 26 -7.19 -12.81 16.95
CA ILE A 26 -6.79 -11.40 16.99
C ILE A 26 -5.54 -11.22 17.87
N ALA A 27 -5.48 -11.89 19.03
CA ALA A 27 -4.32 -11.81 19.90
C ALA A 27 -3.05 -12.44 19.27
N ARG A 28 -3.21 -13.46 18.44
CA ARG A 28 -2.13 -14.09 17.68
C ARG A 28 -1.66 -13.16 16.54
N GLU A 29 -2.60 -12.63 15.78
CA GLU A 29 -2.32 -11.73 14.65
C GLU A 29 -1.61 -10.46 15.09
N LYS A 30 -2.01 -9.85 16.21
CA LYS A 30 -1.27 -8.71 16.79
C LYS A 30 0.22 -9.02 17.01
N LYS A 31 0.55 -10.22 17.48
CA LYS A 31 1.95 -10.61 17.69
C LYS A 31 2.69 -10.73 16.36
N VAL A 32 2.02 -11.28 15.33
CA VAL A 32 2.59 -11.37 13.98
C VAL A 32 2.89 -9.96 13.44
N ILE A 33 1.91 -9.05 13.49
CA ILE A 33 2.09 -7.67 13.00
C ILE A 33 3.20 -6.93 13.79
N LEU A 34 3.30 -7.15 15.11
CA LEU A 34 4.39 -6.55 15.89
C LEU A 34 5.78 -7.08 15.48
N GLU A 35 5.88 -8.34 15.07
CA GLU A 35 7.14 -8.87 14.51
C GLU A 35 7.40 -8.35 13.09
N GLU A 36 6.35 -8.14 12.27
CA GLU A 36 6.49 -7.50 10.95
C GLU A 36 6.99 -6.06 11.06
N ILE A 37 6.47 -5.28 12.04
CA ILE A 37 6.99 -3.93 12.32
C ILE A 37 8.49 -3.96 12.62
N LYS A 38 8.93 -4.86 13.49
CA LYS A 38 10.36 -5.02 13.80
C LYS A 38 11.17 -5.41 12.57
N MET A 39 10.63 -6.30 11.74
CA MET A 39 11.31 -6.72 10.52
C MET A 39 11.51 -5.54 9.55
N VAL A 40 10.53 -4.65 9.39
CA VAL A 40 10.69 -3.42 8.62
C VAL A 40 11.73 -2.50 9.25
N GLU A 41 11.67 -2.28 10.57
CA GLU A 41 12.65 -1.47 11.28
C GLU A 41 14.07 -2.02 11.18
N ASP A 42 14.24 -3.34 11.10
CA ASP A 42 15.53 -4.03 10.97
C ASP A 42 16.00 -4.18 9.50
N THR A 43 15.19 -3.75 8.54
CA THR A 43 15.51 -3.73 7.11
C THR A 43 15.72 -2.28 6.66
N PRO A 44 16.96 -1.76 6.64
CA PRO A 44 17.21 -0.31 6.48
C PRO A 44 16.73 0.27 5.16
N ASP A 45 16.75 -0.49 4.08
CA ASP A 45 16.24 -0.08 2.77
C ASP A 45 14.71 0.05 2.75
N ASP A 46 13.97 -0.80 3.43
CA ASP A 46 12.53 -0.65 3.59
C ASP A 46 12.20 0.50 4.57
N PHE A 47 12.92 0.55 5.70
CA PHE A 47 12.68 1.53 6.73
C PHE A 47 12.91 2.98 6.28
N VAL A 48 13.92 3.25 5.44
CA VAL A 48 14.13 4.60 4.91
C VAL A 48 12.98 5.07 4.02
N HIS A 49 12.34 4.16 3.29
CA HIS A 49 11.15 4.47 2.48
C HIS A 49 9.93 4.78 3.34
N GLU A 50 9.79 4.09 4.47
CA GLU A 50 8.72 4.38 5.42
C GLU A 50 8.93 5.75 6.07
N LEU A 51 10.12 6.04 6.59
CA LEU A 51 10.49 7.35 7.15
C LEU A 51 10.27 8.48 6.13
N PHE A 52 10.69 8.26 4.88
CA PHE A 52 10.45 9.22 3.80
C PHE A 52 8.96 9.48 3.59
N THR A 53 8.15 8.43 3.53
CA THR A 53 6.69 8.55 3.31
C THR A 53 6.01 9.31 4.44
N GLN A 54 6.41 9.04 5.68
CA GLN A 54 5.91 9.74 6.87
C GLN A 54 6.20 11.25 6.82
N GLN A 55 7.43 11.63 6.48
CA GLN A 55 7.83 13.03 6.36
C GLN A 55 7.20 13.70 5.15
N PHE A 56 7.20 13.03 3.99
CA PHE A 56 6.73 13.60 2.73
C PHE A 56 5.22 13.91 2.76
N TRP A 57 4.43 13.06 3.42
CA TRP A 57 2.98 13.21 3.58
C TRP A 57 2.59 13.55 5.02
N GLU A 58 3.42 14.34 5.72
CA GLU A 58 3.20 14.71 7.11
C GLU A 58 1.81 15.33 7.32
N GLY A 59 1.10 14.89 8.36
CA GLY A 59 -0.24 15.37 8.68
C GLY A 59 -1.38 14.76 7.85
N HIS A 60 -1.08 13.87 6.90
CA HIS A 60 -2.09 13.15 6.11
C HIS A 60 -2.02 11.65 6.37
N SER A 61 -3.16 10.95 6.20
CA SER A 61 -3.24 9.49 6.40
C SER A 61 -2.31 8.68 5.48
N LEU A 62 -1.96 9.21 4.31
CA LEU A 62 -1.00 8.59 3.40
C LEU A 62 0.42 8.52 3.97
N GLY A 63 0.76 9.39 4.91
CA GLY A 63 2.02 9.37 5.65
C GLY A 63 2.05 8.42 6.85
N LEU A 64 0.93 7.80 7.21
CA LEU A 64 0.91 6.83 8.30
C LEU A 64 1.49 5.48 7.84
N PRO A 65 2.25 4.79 8.71
CA PRO A 65 2.78 3.47 8.39
C PRO A 65 1.63 2.46 8.17
N ILE A 66 1.76 1.62 7.15
CA ILE A 66 0.73 0.64 6.78
C ILE A 66 0.49 -0.37 7.91
N LEU A 67 1.56 -0.82 8.56
CA LEU A 67 1.47 -1.75 9.69
C LEU A 67 1.00 -1.07 10.99
N GLY A 68 0.91 0.27 11.00
CA GLY A 68 0.63 1.03 12.21
C GLY A 68 1.84 1.15 13.13
N SER A 69 1.60 1.49 14.39
CA SER A 69 2.62 1.53 15.44
C SER A 69 2.42 0.41 16.46
N PRO A 70 3.46 0.00 17.22
CA PRO A 70 3.30 -0.97 18.30
C PRO A 70 2.19 -0.63 19.30
N ASP A 71 2.03 0.66 19.62
CA ASP A 71 0.98 1.15 20.50
C ASP A 71 -0.42 1.01 19.88
N SER A 72 -0.57 1.40 18.60
CA SER A 72 -1.86 1.28 17.90
C SER A 72 -2.29 -0.19 17.79
N ILE A 73 -1.39 -1.08 17.36
CA ILE A 73 -1.67 -2.52 17.22
C ILE A 73 -2.04 -3.13 18.57
N SER A 74 -1.29 -2.81 19.62
CA SER A 74 -1.56 -3.32 20.97
C SER A 74 -2.92 -2.86 21.51
N SER A 75 -3.37 -1.65 21.14
CA SER A 75 -4.61 -1.04 21.64
C SER A 75 -5.88 -1.58 20.98
N PHE A 76 -5.84 -2.14 19.76
CA PHE A 76 -7.03 -2.62 19.07
C PHE A 76 -7.77 -3.69 19.87
N THR A 77 -9.09 -3.59 19.88
CA THR A 77 -9.99 -4.59 20.47
C THR A 77 -10.80 -5.28 19.37
N ALA A 78 -11.29 -6.49 19.65
CA ALA A 78 -12.20 -7.19 18.74
C ALA A 78 -13.42 -6.35 18.38
N ALA A 79 -13.96 -5.60 19.34
CA ALA A 79 -15.12 -4.72 19.11
C ALA A 79 -14.81 -3.59 18.11
N GLN A 80 -13.63 -2.97 18.20
CA GLN A 80 -13.20 -1.92 17.26
C GLN A 80 -13.02 -2.47 15.85
N ILE A 81 -12.42 -3.67 15.71
CA ILE A 81 -12.24 -4.32 14.42
C ILE A 81 -13.59 -4.68 13.79
N GLN A 82 -14.53 -5.24 14.58
CA GLN A 82 -15.89 -5.56 14.14
C GLN A 82 -16.67 -4.31 13.73
N ASP A 83 -16.55 -3.22 14.47
CA ASP A 83 -17.20 -1.96 14.16
C ASP A 83 -16.66 -1.34 12.87
N PHE A 84 -15.33 -1.33 12.69
CA PHE A 84 -14.71 -0.92 11.44
C PHE A 84 -15.17 -1.78 10.26
N PHE A 85 -15.23 -3.10 10.43
CA PHE A 85 -15.72 -4.02 9.40
C PHE A 85 -17.15 -3.68 8.98
N LYS A 86 -18.08 -3.55 9.93
CA LYS A 86 -19.49 -3.24 9.67
C LYS A 86 -19.68 -1.92 8.92
N ARG A 87 -18.90 -0.90 9.25
CA ARG A 87 -18.99 0.42 8.58
C ARG A 87 -18.36 0.42 7.18
N SER A 88 -17.33 -0.40 6.96
CA SER A 88 -16.52 -0.37 5.74
C SER A 88 -16.96 -1.40 4.69
N TYR A 89 -17.46 -2.57 5.11
CA TYR A 89 -17.86 -3.66 4.21
C TYR A 89 -19.36 -3.54 3.86
N VAL A 90 -19.66 -2.52 3.09
CA VAL A 90 -21.00 -2.19 2.58
C VAL A 90 -21.03 -2.23 1.06
N ALA A 91 -22.19 -2.39 0.46
CA ALA A 91 -22.32 -2.59 -0.99
C ALA A 91 -21.69 -1.47 -1.83
N SER A 92 -21.72 -0.22 -1.36
CA SER A 92 -21.08 0.92 -2.03
C SER A 92 -19.55 0.85 -2.08
N ASN A 93 -18.92 0.07 -1.21
CA ASN A 93 -17.46 -0.06 -1.10
C ASN A 93 -16.92 -1.37 -1.64
N VAL A 94 -17.79 -2.29 -2.11
CA VAL A 94 -17.38 -3.61 -2.61
C VAL A 94 -17.53 -3.67 -4.12
N ILE A 95 -16.45 -4.02 -4.80
CA ILE A 95 -16.44 -4.29 -6.25
C ILE A 95 -15.98 -5.73 -6.44
N VAL A 96 -16.78 -6.52 -7.14
CA VAL A 96 -16.42 -7.89 -7.53
C VAL A 96 -16.08 -7.89 -9.01
N SER A 97 -14.87 -8.32 -9.35
CA SER A 97 -14.43 -8.50 -10.73
C SER A 97 -13.94 -9.93 -10.95
N ALA A 98 -14.21 -10.47 -12.12
CA ALA A 98 -13.75 -11.82 -12.48
C ALA A 98 -13.37 -11.86 -13.95
N ALA A 99 -12.33 -12.65 -14.26
CA ALA A 99 -11.87 -12.90 -15.61
C ALA A 99 -11.51 -14.39 -15.75
N GLY A 100 -11.85 -15.00 -16.89
CA GLY A 100 -11.57 -16.41 -17.17
C GLY A 100 -12.66 -17.06 -18.04
N ASN A 101 -12.73 -18.38 -18.01
CA ASN A 101 -13.78 -19.14 -18.67
C ASN A 101 -15.07 -19.12 -17.82
N LEU A 102 -15.86 -18.05 -18.00
CA LEU A 102 -17.08 -17.83 -17.23
C LEU A 102 -18.19 -17.23 -18.10
N GLU A 103 -19.43 -17.45 -17.71
CA GLU A 103 -20.60 -16.86 -18.33
C GLU A 103 -21.10 -15.72 -17.44
N HIS A 104 -21.19 -14.51 -18.01
CA HIS A 104 -21.47 -13.28 -17.28
C HIS A 104 -22.77 -13.33 -16.46
N VAL A 105 -23.86 -13.82 -17.06
CA VAL A 105 -25.17 -13.86 -16.38
C VAL A 105 -25.13 -14.78 -15.16
N ARG A 106 -24.54 -15.98 -15.34
CA ARG A 106 -24.37 -16.95 -14.25
C ARG A 106 -23.53 -16.35 -13.11
N LEU A 107 -22.39 -15.71 -13.44
CA LEU A 107 -21.54 -15.07 -12.44
C LEU A 107 -22.28 -13.96 -11.70
N ARG A 108 -22.96 -13.06 -12.43
CA ARG A 108 -23.77 -11.98 -11.84
C ARG A 108 -24.81 -12.51 -10.87
N ASP A 109 -25.54 -13.57 -11.24
CA ASP A 109 -26.59 -14.14 -10.41
C ASP A 109 -26.01 -14.79 -9.13
N LEU A 110 -24.87 -15.46 -9.24
CA LEU A 110 -24.14 -15.99 -8.08
C LEU A 110 -23.64 -14.88 -7.14
N ILE A 111 -23.06 -13.79 -7.69
CA ILE A 111 -22.62 -12.64 -6.89
C ILE A 111 -23.83 -11.99 -6.23
N HIS A 112 -24.92 -11.78 -6.94
CA HIS A 112 -26.14 -11.21 -6.37
C HIS A 112 -26.70 -12.08 -5.23
N ALA A 113 -26.70 -13.39 -5.39
CA ALA A 113 -27.14 -14.30 -4.34
C ALA A 113 -26.25 -14.23 -3.08
N ALA A 114 -24.95 -14.10 -3.27
CA ALA A 114 -23.97 -14.06 -2.16
C ALA A 114 -23.91 -12.68 -1.47
N PHE A 115 -23.83 -11.60 -2.23
CA PHE A 115 -23.55 -10.24 -1.72
C PHE A 115 -24.77 -9.32 -1.71
N GLY A 116 -25.92 -9.73 -2.26
CA GLY A 116 -27.12 -8.90 -2.34
C GLY A 116 -27.75 -8.51 -1.00
N GLY A 117 -27.33 -9.13 0.10
CA GLY A 117 -27.73 -8.79 1.46
C GLY A 117 -26.86 -7.71 2.15
N LEU A 118 -25.80 -7.22 1.51
CA LEU A 118 -24.99 -6.16 2.06
C LEU A 118 -25.80 -4.86 2.21
N GLU A 119 -25.54 -4.13 3.30
CA GLU A 119 -26.12 -2.79 3.48
C GLU A 119 -25.69 -1.86 2.32
N THR A 120 -26.62 -1.05 1.84
CA THR A 120 -26.44 -0.29 0.59
C THR A 120 -25.56 0.93 0.74
N SER A 121 -25.45 1.49 1.96
CA SER A 121 -24.66 2.71 2.19
C SER A 121 -23.87 2.63 3.48
N GLY A 122 -22.59 2.97 3.39
CA GLY A 122 -21.72 3.24 4.53
C GLY A 122 -21.38 4.72 4.63
N GLU A 123 -20.62 5.05 5.64
CA GLU A 123 -20.06 6.38 5.80
C GLU A 123 -19.10 6.69 4.65
N LEU A 124 -19.40 7.72 3.86
CA LEU A 124 -18.47 8.19 2.83
C LEU A 124 -17.34 8.96 3.51
N VAL A 125 -16.17 8.38 3.56
CA VAL A 125 -14.99 9.08 4.04
C VAL A 125 -14.52 10.04 2.94
N HIS A 126 -14.64 11.35 3.20
CA HIS A 126 -14.07 12.38 2.34
C HIS A 126 -12.58 12.52 2.65
N TRP A 127 -11.75 12.13 1.70
CA TRP A 127 -10.30 12.31 1.75
C TRP A 127 -9.94 13.62 1.06
N SER A 128 -9.19 14.50 1.73
CA SER A 128 -8.49 15.60 1.07
C SER A 128 -7.29 15.04 0.31
N ALA A 129 -6.91 15.68 -0.80
CA ALA A 129 -5.66 15.32 -1.47
C ALA A 129 -4.47 15.64 -0.54
N PRO A 130 -3.48 14.74 -0.43
CA PRO A 130 -2.29 15.00 0.36
C PRO A 130 -1.41 16.07 -0.29
N GLU A 131 -0.81 16.91 0.54
CA GLU A 131 0.19 17.88 0.11
C GLU A 131 1.57 17.42 0.57
N ALA A 132 2.57 17.56 -0.30
CA ALA A 132 3.94 17.20 0.04
C ALA A 132 4.54 18.23 0.99
N THR A 133 5.08 17.77 2.10
CA THR A 133 5.76 18.62 3.11
C THR A 133 7.27 18.62 2.86
N PRO A 134 7.87 19.78 2.48
CA PRO A 134 9.32 19.88 2.35
C PRO A 134 10.01 19.69 3.71
N GLY A 135 11.08 18.91 3.74
CA GLY A 135 11.81 18.68 4.97
C GLY A 135 13.08 17.86 4.78
N LEU A 136 13.86 17.74 5.84
CA LEU A 136 15.01 16.87 5.95
C LEU A 136 14.89 16.10 7.27
N GLN A 137 14.83 14.79 7.19
CA GLN A 137 14.85 13.92 8.34
C GLN A 137 16.15 13.12 8.37
N LEU A 138 16.80 13.09 9.52
CA LEU A 138 18.01 12.29 9.75
C LEU A 138 17.71 11.28 10.86
N TYR A 139 17.92 10.01 10.52
CA TYR A 139 17.77 8.91 11.45
C TYR A 139 19.13 8.24 11.64
N ASN A 140 19.65 8.25 12.88
CA ASN A 140 20.93 7.64 13.21
C ASN A 140 20.72 6.20 13.68
N LYS A 141 21.25 5.25 12.93
CA LYS A 141 21.31 3.83 13.28
C LYS A 141 22.71 3.32 12.94
N ASP A 142 23.25 2.43 13.74
CA ASP A 142 24.54 1.79 13.47
C ASP A 142 24.35 0.73 12.38
N LEU A 143 24.74 1.07 11.17
CA LEU A 143 24.54 0.27 9.96
C LEU A 143 25.84 0.22 9.14
N GLU A 144 26.01 -0.82 8.35
CA GLU A 144 27.15 -0.94 7.41
C GLU A 144 27.05 0.03 6.22
N GLN A 145 25.85 0.48 5.89
CA GLN A 145 25.56 1.38 4.77
C GLN A 145 24.70 2.55 5.21
N SER A 146 24.86 3.67 4.51
CA SER A 146 23.96 4.81 4.60
C SER A 146 22.85 4.69 3.55
N HIS A 147 21.61 4.90 3.94
CA HIS A 147 20.45 4.85 3.08
C HIS A 147 19.87 6.25 2.91
N LEU A 148 19.65 6.65 1.67
CA LEU A 148 19.15 7.97 1.31
C LEU A 148 17.88 7.83 0.48
N CYS A 149 16.83 8.55 0.86
CA CYS A 149 15.62 8.71 0.06
C CYS A 149 15.37 10.21 -0.19
N VAL A 150 15.19 10.59 -1.45
CA VAL A 150 14.86 11.96 -1.86
C VAL A 150 13.64 11.93 -2.75
N GLY A 151 12.69 12.82 -2.55
CA GLY A 151 11.50 12.85 -3.38
C GLY A 151 11.00 14.24 -3.71
N VAL A 152 10.22 14.31 -4.76
CA VAL A 152 9.51 15.50 -5.21
C VAL A 152 8.07 15.12 -5.56
N PRO A 153 7.11 16.08 -5.47
CA PRO A 153 5.76 15.85 -5.95
C PRO A 153 5.73 15.42 -7.42
N ALA A 154 4.83 14.51 -7.74
CA ALA A 154 4.57 14.05 -9.10
C ALA A 154 3.05 14.04 -9.37
N TYR A 155 2.65 13.70 -10.59
CA TYR A 155 1.27 13.69 -10.98
C TYR A 155 0.50 12.49 -10.40
N PRO A 156 -0.79 12.67 -10.08
CA PRO A 156 -1.67 11.58 -9.68
C PRO A 156 -1.95 10.61 -10.84
N GLN A 157 -2.48 9.43 -10.50
CA GLN A 157 -2.73 8.35 -11.45
C GLN A 157 -3.66 8.74 -12.62
N ALA A 158 -4.62 9.64 -12.39
CA ALA A 158 -5.57 10.09 -13.41
C ALA A 158 -5.07 11.24 -14.30
N HIS A 159 -3.86 11.81 -14.03
CA HIS A 159 -3.33 12.93 -14.79
C HIS A 159 -2.88 12.53 -16.20
N ASP A 160 -3.12 13.36 -17.20
CA ASP A 160 -2.78 13.08 -18.62
C ASP A 160 -1.26 12.91 -18.80
N ASP A 161 -0.46 13.75 -18.12
CA ASP A 161 1.01 13.70 -18.19
C ASP A 161 1.65 12.56 -17.36
N ARG A 162 0.88 11.66 -16.75
CA ARG A 162 1.44 10.53 -16.02
C ARG A 162 2.40 9.68 -16.85
N TYR A 163 2.10 9.52 -18.12
CA TYR A 163 2.96 8.76 -19.04
C TYR A 163 4.30 9.46 -19.31
N VAL A 164 4.32 10.80 -19.30
CA VAL A 164 5.56 11.58 -19.36
C VAL A 164 6.41 11.30 -18.13
N CYS A 165 5.79 11.22 -16.93
CA CYS A 165 6.49 10.85 -15.70
C CYS A 165 7.04 9.42 -15.74
N TYR A 166 6.32 8.45 -16.31
CA TYR A 166 6.83 7.08 -16.48
C TYR A 166 8.05 7.04 -17.41
N VAL A 167 8.01 7.75 -18.53
CA VAL A 167 9.16 7.85 -19.45
C VAL A 167 10.34 8.53 -18.76
N LEU A 168 10.09 9.65 -18.04
CA LEU A 168 11.11 10.35 -17.28
C LEU A 168 11.75 9.42 -16.24
N ASN A 169 10.95 8.71 -15.45
CA ASN A 169 11.44 7.76 -14.45
C ASN A 169 12.30 6.66 -15.08
N THR A 170 11.87 6.10 -16.20
CA THR A 170 12.63 5.06 -16.91
C THR A 170 14.01 5.55 -17.34
N ILE A 171 14.10 6.78 -17.90
CA ILE A 171 15.38 7.38 -18.30
C ILE A 171 16.23 7.73 -17.08
N PHE A 172 15.59 8.20 -15.99
CA PHE A 172 16.27 8.77 -14.84
C PHE A 172 16.86 7.69 -13.93
N GLY A 173 16.05 6.74 -13.46
CA GLY A 173 16.48 5.73 -12.48
C GLY A 173 15.77 4.37 -12.58
N GLY A 174 14.95 4.14 -13.62
CA GLY A 174 14.10 2.95 -13.70
C GLY A 174 14.79 1.67 -14.21
N SER A 175 16.07 1.72 -14.57
CA SER A 175 16.81 0.55 -15.09
C SER A 175 18.32 0.68 -14.93
N MET A 176 19.06 -0.40 -15.20
CA MET A 176 20.53 -0.39 -15.20
C MET A 176 21.14 0.52 -16.29
N SER A 177 20.42 0.84 -17.35
CA SER A 177 20.84 1.80 -18.37
C SER A 177 20.45 3.25 -18.05
N SER A 178 19.78 3.48 -16.94
CA SER A 178 19.32 4.80 -16.51
C SER A 178 20.47 5.74 -16.13
N ARG A 179 20.17 7.05 -16.11
CA ARG A 179 21.17 8.08 -15.81
C ARG A 179 21.73 7.97 -14.40
N LEU A 180 20.86 7.69 -13.39
CA LEU A 180 21.32 7.51 -12.02
C LEU A 180 22.25 6.32 -11.90
N PHE A 181 21.85 5.16 -12.41
CA PHE A 181 22.65 3.94 -12.34
C PHE A 181 24.01 4.14 -13.03
N GLN A 182 24.02 4.63 -14.26
CA GLN A 182 25.24 4.84 -15.04
C GLN A 182 26.18 5.90 -14.43
N ASN A 183 25.66 7.00 -13.89
CA ASN A 183 26.51 8.07 -13.39
C ASN A 183 26.91 7.90 -11.92
N ILE A 184 26.05 7.35 -11.07
CA ILE A 184 26.32 7.23 -9.63
C ILE A 184 27.02 5.90 -9.34
N ARG A 185 26.45 4.79 -9.81
CA ARG A 185 27.01 3.45 -9.55
C ARG A 185 28.17 3.12 -10.46
N GLU A 186 27.95 3.11 -11.79
CA GLU A 186 28.93 2.59 -12.72
C GLU A 186 30.18 3.50 -12.88
N LYS A 187 29.97 4.79 -13.11
CA LYS A 187 31.09 5.70 -13.37
C LYS A 187 31.80 6.21 -12.12
N ARG A 188 31.05 6.38 -11.01
CA ARG A 188 31.59 7.01 -9.80
C ARG A 188 31.75 6.06 -8.63
N GLY A 189 31.08 4.91 -8.63
CA GLY A 189 31.14 3.93 -7.55
C GLY A 189 30.64 4.47 -6.20
N LEU A 190 29.71 5.43 -6.20
CA LEU A 190 29.26 6.11 -4.99
C LEU A 190 28.13 5.38 -4.26
N ALA A 191 27.39 4.52 -4.96
CA ALA A 191 26.31 3.74 -4.37
C ALA A 191 26.32 2.32 -4.95
N TYR A 192 26.02 1.35 -4.11
CA TYR A 192 25.82 -0.03 -4.55
C TYR A 192 24.46 -0.20 -5.24
N THR A 193 23.45 0.43 -4.71
CA THR A 193 22.10 0.45 -5.25
C THR A 193 21.65 1.89 -5.44
N VAL A 194 21.14 2.23 -6.61
CA VAL A 194 20.53 3.53 -6.89
C VAL A 194 19.44 3.38 -7.93
N TYR A 195 18.27 3.91 -7.64
CA TYR A 195 17.12 3.88 -8.56
C TYR A 195 16.17 5.04 -8.29
N SER A 196 15.22 5.25 -9.19
CA SER A 196 14.05 6.10 -8.96
C SER A 196 12.76 5.32 -9.15
N GLY A 197 11.75 5.68 -8.37
CA GLY A 197 10.41 5.11 -8.40
C GLY A 197 9.34 6.19 -8.51
N LEU A 198 8.25 5.90 -9.19
CA LEU A 198 7.09 6.78 -9.28
C LEU A 198 5.93 6.15 -8.52
N ASN A 199 5.51 6.77 -7.44
CA ASN A 199 4.33 6.40 -6.67
C ASN A 199 3.19 7.33 -7.08
N ALA A 200 2.22 6.80 -7.84
CA ALA A 200 1.05 7.55 -8.29
C ALA A 200 -0.19 7.06 -7.52
N TYR A 201 -0.79 7.94 -6.73
CA TYR A 201 -2.02 7.72 -6.00
C TYR A 201 -3.21 8.31 -6.77
N ARG A 202 -4.41 8.16 -6.25
CA ARG A 202 -5.64 8.67 -6.90
C ARG A 202 -5.60 10.17 -7.15
N ASP A 203 -5.08 10.94 -6.19
CA ASP A 203 -5.15 12.41 -6.10
C ASP A 203 -3.80 13.07 -5.85
N ALA A 204 -2.72 12.30 -5.73
CA ALA A 204 -1.36 12.80 -5.55
C ALA A 204 -0.33 11.85 -6.18
N GLY A 205 0.93 12.28 -6.22
CA GLY A 205 2.05 11.44 -6.64
C GLY A 205 3.38 11.91 -6.08
N ALA A 206 4.34 10.99 -6.02
CA ALA A 206 5.72 11.25 -5.65
C ALA A 206 6.69 10.56 -6.61
N LEU A 207 7.70 11.27 -7.07
CA LEU A 207 8.89 10.69 -7.68
C LEU A 207 9.96 10.59 -6.62
N THR A 208 10.38 9.38 -6.30
CA THR A 208 11.38 9.10 -5.26
C THR A 208 12.68 8.62 -5.87
N ILE A 209 13.80 8.95 -5.26
CA ILE A 209 15.14 8.47 -5.59
C ILE A 209 15.67 7.81 -4.33
N TYR A 210 16.15 6.59 -4.48
CA TYR A 210 16.83 5.86 -3.41
C TYR A 210 18.29 5.62 -3.77
N ALA A 211 19.14 5.69 -2.75
CA ALA A 211 20.55 5.27 -2.86
C ALA A 211 21.01 4.58 -1.55
N GLY A 212 21.61 3.40 -1.71
CA GLY A 212 22.34 2.70 -0.65
C GLY A 212 23.85 2.80 -0.91
N CYS A 213 24.60 3.40 0.02
CA CYS A 213 26.04 3.70 -0.13
C CYS A 213 26.83 3.43 1.16
#